data_e3d80d08d59d1b4d71c54181b518a80e
#
_entry.id   e3d80d08d59d1b4d71c54181b518a80e
#
_cell.length_a   1.000
_cell.length_b   1.000
_cell.length_c   1.000
_cell.angle_alpha   90.00
_cell.angle_beta   90.00
_cell.angle_gamma   90.00
#
_symmetry.space_group_name_H-M   'P 1'
#
loop_
_entity.id
_entity.type
_entity.pdbx_description
1 polymer ?
#
loop_
_entity_poly.entity_id
_entity_poly.type
_entity_poly.pdbx_seq_one_letter_code
_entity_poly.pdbx_strand_id
1 'polypeptide(L)'
;MFRQVEPLTLPPSKIYETKIEISGEVHMANEAAEILKLMKDNGCDILDLKFTDLPGTWQHFSVPIGQVDDDLISKGVGFDGSSIRGFQSIDESDMLIVPDPQTAKVDPFFNGTVTCIADIRDPISSESYSRDPRNIAKKAEEYLKSTGIGDTSFWGPEVEFFIFDSVQFDYGSNFGFHKVDSDEGIWNSGEPYMLDGETINKGYRPRHKEGYFPASPTDTGQDLRSEMVRS
;
A
#
# COMPACT_ATOMS: atom_id res chain seq x y z
N MET A 1 4.82 -41.04 31.65
CA MET A 1 5.62 -39.97 32.26
C MET A 1 5.44 -38.73 31.36
N PHE A 2 4.40 -37.96 31.62
CA PHE A 2 4.08 -36.76 30.79
C PHE A 2 4.88 -35.57 31.33
N ARG A 3 5.74 -34.99 30.48
CA ARG A 3 6.40 -33.73 30.80
C ARG A 3 5.35 -32.61 30.67
N GLN A 4 5.14 -31.90 31.75
CA GLN A 4 4.41 -30.63 31.72
C GLN A 4 5.24 -29.61 30.92
N VAL A 5 4.63 -29.03 29.90
CA VAL A 5 5.19 -27.91 29.15
C VAL A 5 4.73 -26.65 29.87
N GLU A 6 5.66 -25.86 30.39
CA GLU A 6 5.32 -24.53 30.96
C GLU A 6 4.81 -23.62 29.88
N PRO A 7 3.80 -22.79 30.18
CA PRO A 7 3.28 -21.83 29.22
C PRO A 7 4.31 -20.74 28.93
N LEU A 8 4.58 -20.51 27.65
CA LEU A 8 5.39 -19.39 27.16
C LEU A 8 4.70 -18.08 27.55
N THR A 9 5.25 -17.37 28.52
CA THR A 9 4.84 -15.98 28.81
C THR A 9 5.49 -15.05 27.78
N LEU A 10 4.69 -14.55 26.85
CA LEU A 10 5.13 -13.48 25.96
C LEU A 10 5.31 -12.19 26.79
N PRO A 11 6.37 -11.39 26.54
CA PRO A 11 6.51 -10.10 27.17
C PRO A 11 5.38 -9.17 26.74
N PRO A 12 4.91 -8.26 27.62
CA PRO A 12 3.85 -7.33 27.27
C PRO A 12 4.28 -6.47 26.08
N SER A 13 3.43 -6.41 25.08
CA SER A 13 3.60 -5.52 23.93
C SER A 13 3.80 -4.09 24.46
N LYS A 14 4.94 -3.48 24.14
CA LYS A 14 5.15 -2.06 24.40
C LYS A 14 4.23 -1.28 23.49
N ILE A 15 3.11 -0.84 24.00
CA ILE A 15 2.29 0.20 23.38
C ILE A 15 3.13 1.48 23.48
N TYR A 16 3.62 1.97 22.37
CA TYR A 16 4.28 3.27 22.31
C TYR A 16 3.18 4.34 22.40
N GLU A 17 2.93 4.85 23.61
CA GLU A 17 2.21 6.11 23.78
C GLU A 17 3.11 7.26 23.31
N THR A 18 2.93 7.69 22.09
CA THR A 18 3.54 8.93 21.59
C THR A 18 2.62 10.08 22.02
N LYS A 19 2.96 10.77 23.10
CA LYS A 19 2.40 12.08 23.41
C LYS A 19 2.93 13.09 22.39
N ILE A 20 2.06 13.56 21.53
CA ILE A 20 2.33 14.66 20.60
C ILE A 20 2.00 15.97 21.32
N GLU A 21 3.02 16.68 21.79
CA GLU A 21 2.89 18.10 22.15
C GLU A 21 3.19 18.94 20.90
N ILE A 22 2.20 19.70 20.45
CA ILE A 22 2.25 20.50 19.23
C ILE A 22 2.93 21.83 19.54
N SER A 23 4.18 22.00 19.02
CA SER A 23 4.75 23.31 18.70
C SER A 23 5.16 23.26 17.20
N GLY A 24 4.36 23.88 16.34
CA GLY A 24 4.29 23.55 14.90
C GLY A 24 5.53 23.86 14.04
N GLU A 25 6.46 24.72 14.44
CA GLU A 25 7.60 25.11 13.57
C GLU A 25 8.89 24.32 13.80
N VAL A 26 9.15 23.88 15.02
CA VAL A 26 10.35 23.07 15.35
C VAL A 26 10.19 21.60 14.93
N HIS A 27 8.95 21.13 14.74
CA HIS A 27 8.68 19.75 14.36
C HIS A 27 8.98 19.48 12.87
N MET A 28 8.67 20.42 12.00
CA MET A 28 8.76 20.23 10.54
C MET A 28 10.21 20.17 10.03
N ALA A 29 11.13 20.96 10.59
CA ALA A 29 12.56 20.90 10.25
C ALA A 29 13.22 19.56 10.63
N ASN A 30 12.63 18.81 11.57
CA ASN A 30 13.09 17.48 11.94
C ASN A 30 12.59 16.39 10.97
N GLU A 31 11.41 16.55 10.42
CA GLU A 31 10.76 15.56 9.56
C GLU A 31 11.47 15.36 8.21
N ALA A 32 11.88 16.45 7.55
CA ALA A 32 12.69 16.36 6.33
C ALA A 32 14.06 15.72 6.61
N ALA A 33 14.68 16.09 7.73
CA ALA A 33 15.95 15.51 8.15
C ALA A 33 15.82 14.00 8.44
N GLU A 34 14.70 13.55 9.00
CA GLU A 34 14.42 12.14 9.26
C GLU A 34 14.25 11.34 7.96
N ILE A 35 13.50 11.87 6.99
CA ILE A 35 13.37 11.25 5.67
C ILE A 35 14.72 11.17 4.96
N LEU A 36 15.46 12.29 4.93
CA LEU A 36 16.79 12.33 4.32
C LEU A 36 17.77 11.36 5.00
N LYS A 37 17.67 11.22 6.31
CA LYS A 37 18.47 10.25 7.06
C LYS A 37 18.07 8.83 6.69
N LEU A 38 16.77 8.52 6.66
CA LEU A 38 16.26 7.19 6.23
C LEU A 38 16.77 6.85 4.83
N MET A 39 16.70 7.79 3.88
CA MET A 39 17.19 7.61 2.52
C MET A 39 18.70 7.31 2.50
N LYS A 40 19.51 8.12 3.19
CA LYS A 40 20.97 7.97 3.21
C LYS A 40 21.43 6.68 3.90
N ASP A 41 20.81 6.35 5.03
CA ASP A 41 21.17 5.16 5.82
C ASP A 41 20.88 3.86 5.04
N ASN A 42 19.95 3.90 4.08
CA ASN A 42 19.56 2.76 3.26
C ASN A 42 20.01 2.85 1.79
N GLY A 43 20.81 3.85 1.44
CA GLY A 43 21.31 4.01 0.07
C GLY A 43 20.21 4.33 -0.94
N CYS A 44 19.13 4.98 -0.50
CA CYS A 44 18.01 5.39 -1.37
C CYS A 44 18.28 6.78 -1.95
N ASP A 45 17.96 6.97 -3.23
CA ASP A 45 18.12 8.23 -3.94
C ASP A 45 16.80 8.79 -4.50
N ILE A 46 15.71 8.04 -4.34
CA ILE A 46 14.35 8.42 -4.76
C ILE A 46 13.40 8.45 -3.55
N LEU A 47 12.63 9.53 -3.44
CA LEU A 47 11.44 9.63 -2.59
C LEU A 47 10.19 9.50 -3.47
N ASP A 48 9.38 8.48 -3.24
CA ASP A 48 8.16 8.21 -3.99
C ASP A 48 6.93 8.59 -3.17
N LEU A 49 6.20 9.61 -3.61
CA LEU A 49 5.02 10.15 -2.96
C LEU A 49 3.78 9.47 -3.51
N LYS A 50 3.06 8.71 -2.67
CA LYS A 50 1.89 7.93 -3.07
C LYS A 50 0.61 8.54 -2.53
N PHE A 51 -0.42 8.60 -3.36
CA PHE A 51 -1.76 9.03 -2.97
C PHE A 51 -2.82 8.19 -3.67
N THR A 52 -4.05 8.26 -3.20
CA THR A 52 -5.16 7.49 -3.77
C THR A 52 -6.08 8.41 -4.56
N ASP A 53 -6.47 8.03 -5.79
CA ASP A 53 -7.49 8.72 -6.55
C ASP A 53 -8.92 8.31 -6.14
N LEU A 54 -9.95 8.98 -6.68
CA LEU A 54 -11.35 8.66 -6.40
C LEU A 54 -11.76 7.21 -6.72
N PRO A 55 -11.30 6.62 -7.85
CA PRO A 55 -11.55 5.20 -8.13
C PRO A 55 -10.84 4.22 -7.20
N GLY A 56 -9.94 4.67 -6.32
CA GLY A 56 -9.19 3.83 -5.39
C GLY A 56 -7.85 3.32 -5.94
N THR A 57 -7.36 3.89 -7.04
CA THR A 57 -6.07 3.54 -7.61
C THR A 57 -4.94 4.30 -6.91
N TRP A 58 -3.84 3.63 -6.61
CA TRP A 58 -2.61 4.28 -6.19
C TRP A 58 -2.02 5.08 -7.36
N GLN A 59 -1.84 6.37 -7.13
CA GLN A 59 -1.07 7.27 -7.99
C GLN A 59 0.22 7.62 -7.27
N HIS A 60 1.25 8.02 -8.01
CA HIS A 60 2.53 8.38 -7.39
C HIS A 60 3.29 9.44 -8.17
N PHE A 61 4.23 10.06 -7.46
CA PHE A 61 5.15 11.06 -7.99
C PHE A 61 6.52 10.87 -7.34
N SER A 62 7.56 10.66 -8.12
CA SER A 62 8.91 10.37 -7.63
C SER A 62 9.78 11.63 -7.65
N VAL A 63 10.49 11.86 -6.56
CA VAL A 63 11.40 13.00 -6.36
C VAL A 63 12.81 12.50 -6.08
N PRO A 64 13.83 12.97 -6.79
CA PRO A 64 15.22 12.64 -6.47
C PRO A 64 15.67 13.27 -5.14
N ILE A 65 16.55 12.58 -4.40
CA ILE A 65 17.03 12.99 -3.07
C ILE A 65 17.56 14.43 -3.01
N GLY A 66 18.15 14.92 -4.11
CA GLY A 66 18.66 16.28 -4.18
C GLY A 66 17.60 17.39 -4.17
N GLN A 67 16.32 17.02 -4.29
CA GLN A 67 15.17 17.92 -4.22
C GLN A 67 14.35 17.76 -2.94
N VAL A 68 14.75 16.83 -2.08
CA VAL A 68 14.07 16.62 -0.79
C VAL A 68 14.62 17.61 0.22
N ASP A 69 13.80 18.57 0.60
CA ASP A 69 14.10 19.62 1.57
C ASP A 69 12.90 19.93 2.48
N ASP A 70 13.06 20.87 3.38
CA ASP A 70 12.02 21.28 4.31
C ASP A 70 10.81 21.90 3.58
N ASP A 71 11.01 22.58 2.47
CA ASP A 71 9.95 23.18 1.67
C ASP A 71 9.11 22.10 0.99
N LEU A 72 9.72 21.08 0.42
CA LEU A 72 9.02 19.94 -0.15
C LEU A 72 8.16 19.23 0.90
N ILE A 73 8.71 18.97 2.07
CA ILE A 73 7.99 18.24 3.12
C ILE A 73 6.85 19.08 3.70
N SER A 74 7.05 20.38 3.91
CA SER A 74 6.05 21.24 4.55
C SER A 74 5.01 21.81 3.60
N LYS A 75 5.42 22.18 2.38
CA LYS A 75 4.57 22.86 1.39
C LYS A 75 4.10 21.91 0.28
N GLY A 76 4.81 20.80 0.08
CA GLY A 76 4.54 19.84 -0.98
C GLY A 76 5.08 20.23 -2.35
N VAL A 77 4.71 19.45 -3.34
CA VAL A 77 5.11 19.62 -4.75
C VAL A 77 3.86 19.84 -5.59
N GLY A 78 3.94 20.79 -6.53
CA GLY A 78 2.87 21.06 -7.49
C GLY A 78 2.71 19.92 -8.49
N PHE A 79 1.48 19.55 -8.81
CA PHE A 79 1.16 18.63 -9.89
C PHE A 79 -0.14 19.01 -10.59
N ASP A 80 -0.35 18.48 -11.80
CA ASP A 80 -1.57 18.68 -12.59
C ASP A 80 -2.67 17.71 -12.16
N GLY A 81 -3.61 18.17 -11.35
CA GLY A 81 -4.76 17.40 -10.88
C GLY A 81 -5.75 17.01 -11.98
N SER A 82 -5.71 17.66 -13.17
CA SER A 82 -6.54 17.25 -14.30
C SER A 82 -6.12 15.93 -14.92
N SER A 83 -4.87 15.53 -14.68
CA SER A 83 -4.34 14.22 -15.05
C SER A 83 -4.86 13.08 -14.16
N ILE A 84 -5.48 13.39 -13.02
CA ILE A 84 -6.00 12.42 -12.07
C ILE A 84 -7.50 12.30 -12.22
N ARG A 85 -7.97 11.09 -12.49
CA ARG A 85 -9.37 10.82 -12.76
C ARG A 85 -10.27 11.25 -11.59
N GLY A 86 -11.17 12.19 -11.86
CA GLY A 86 -12.17 12.66 -10.90
C GLY A 86 -11.66 13.77 -9.97
N PHE A 87 -10.43 14.26 -10.12
CA PHE A 87 -9.92 15.37 -9.33
C PHE A 87 -10.41 16.70 -9.90
N GLN A 88 -9.64 17.34 -10.75
CA GLN A 88 -9.92 18.70 -11.22
C GLN A 88 -10.14 18.75 -12.74
N SER A 89 -10.74 19.85 -13.20
CA SER A 89 -10.77 20.23 -14.60
C SER A 89 -9.50 21.01 -14.99
N ILE A 90 -9.22 21.11 -16.28
CA ILE A 90 -7.96 21.69 -16.77
C ILE A 90 -7.81 23.18 -16.45
N ASP A 91 -8.90 23.89 -16.23
CA ASP A 91 -8.94 25.32 -15.89
C ASP A 91 -8.62 25.60 -14.41
N GLU A 92 -8.65 24.58 -13.55
CA GLU A 92 -8.32 24.64 -12.12
C GLU A 92 -7.41 23.47 -11.72
N SER A 93 -6.43 23.13 -12.57
CA SER A 93 -5.71 21.87 -12.47
C SER A 93 -4.59 21.84 -11.44
N ASP A 94 -4.07 22.98 -11.03
CA ASP A 94 -2.95 23.05 -10.10
C ASP A 94 -3.34 22.52 -8.70
N MET A 95 -2.57 21.57 -8.20
CA MET A 95 -2.74 20.97 -6.88
C MET A 95 -1.39 20.73 -6.22
N LEU A 96 -1.39 20.56 -4.90
CA LEU A 96 -0.20 20.19 -4.13
C LEU A 96 -0.32 18.75 -3.62
N ILE A 97 0.78 18.00 -3.78
CA ILE A 97 1.00 16.72 -3.10
C ILE A 97 1.93 16.97 -1.91
N VAL A 98 1.44 16.75 -0.69
CA VAL A 98 2.15 17.05 0.55
C VAL A 98 2.44 15.74 1.27
N PRO A 99 3.71 15.32 1.41
CA PRO A 99 4.04 14.07 2.05
C PRO A 99 3.62 14.05 3.53
N ASP A 100 3.28 12.85 4.03
CA ASP A 100 3.13 12.59 5.46
C ASP A 100 4.38 11.85 5.96
N PRO A 101 5.32 12.54 6.61
CA PRO A 101 6.61 11.97 7.03
C PRO A 101 6.49 10.74 7.92
N GLN A 102 5.41 10.63 8.69
CA GLN A 102 5.18 9.49 9.59
C GLN A 102 4.94 8.17 8.84
N THR A 103 4.64 8.25 7.55
CA THR A 103 4.42 7.09 6.68
C THR A 103 5.66 6.68 5.88
N ALA A 104 6.76 7.44 6.01
CA ALA A 104 7.98 7.19 5.24
C ALA A 104 8.63 5.86 5.61
N LYS A 105 8.90 5.04 4.60
CA LYS A 105 9.58 3.75 4.76
C LYS A 105 10.37 3.37 3.51
N VAL A 106 11.39 2.54 3.67
CA VAL A 106 12.08 1.94 2.52
C VAL A 106 11.09 1.07 1.76
N ASP A 107 10.99 1.27 0.45
CA ASP A 107 10.10 0.47 -0.39
C ASP A 107 10.71 -0.93 -0.59
N PRO A 108 9.99 -2.01 -0.23
CA PRO A 108 10.55 -3.37 -0.32
C PRO A 108 10.61 -3.89 -1.75
N PHE A 109 9.94 -3.25 -2.71
CA PHE A 109 9.81 -3.71 -4.10
C PHE A 109 10.64 -2.89 -5.08
N PHE A 110 10.95 -1.63 -4.74
CA PHE A 110 11.72 -0.73 -5.59
C PHE A 110 13.06 -0.37 -4.98
N ASN A 111 14.13 -0.82 -5.59
CA ASN A 111 15.49 -0.55 -5.12
C ASN A 111 15.77 0.96 -5.07
N GLY A 112 16.47 1.39 -4.02
CA GLY A 112 16.89 2.78 -3.88
C GLY A 112 15.75 3.77 -3.60
N THR A 113 14.58 3.29 -3.15
CA THR A 113 13.39 4.11 -2.99
C THR A 113 12.91 4.12 -1.53
N VAL A 114 12.61 5.32 -1.04
CA VAL A 114 11.77 5.54 0.15
C VAL A 114 10.39 5.92 -0.34
N THR A 115 9.35 5.24 0.12
CA THR A 115 7.96 5.58 -0.18
C THR A 115 7.34 6.35 0.98
N CYS A 116 6.46 7.31 0.66
CA CYS A 116 5.73 8.12 1.62
C CYS A 116 4.30 8.32 1.12
N ILE A 117 3.31 8.19 1.99
CA ILE A 117 1.92 8.53 1.65
C ILE A 117 1.77 10.05 1.72
N ALA A 118 1.02 10.63 0.81
CA ALA A 118 0.84 12.06 0.72
C ALA A 118 -0.65 12.46 0.78
N ASP A 119 -0.88 13.67 1.26
CA ASP A 119 -2.16 14.37 1.23
C ASP A 119 -2.23 15.28 0.00
N ILE A 120 -3.43 15.51 -0.50
CA ILE A 120 -3.67 16.45 -1.59
C ILE A 120 -4.25 17.75 -1.04
N ARG A 121 -3.69 18.88 -1.46
CA ARG A 121 -4.13 20.22 -1.01
C ARG A 121 -4.34 21.17 -2.16
N ASP A 122 -5.18 22.18 -1.89
CA ASP A 122 -5.34 23.34 -2.76
C ASP A 122 -4.10 24.24 -2.69
N PRO A 123 -3.54 24.69 -3.82
CA PRO A 123 -2.30 25.47 -3.83
C PRO A 123 -2.44 26.90 -3.32
N ILE A 124 -3.66 27.46 -3.30
CA ILE A 124 -3.94 28.85 -2.89
C ILE A 124 -4.31 28.90 -1.41
N SER A 125 -5.28 28.09 -0.99
CA SER A 125 -5.79 28.08 0.38
C SER A 125 -4.99 27.19 1.30
N SER A 126 -4.20 26.25 0.77
CA SER A 126 -3.52 25.16 1.50
C SER A 126 -4.49 24.22 2.23
N GLU A 127 -5.78 24.32 1.98
CA GLU A 127 -6.78 23.42 2.57
C GLU A 127 -6.68 22.01 1.96
N SER A 128 -7.05 21.02 2.76
CA SER A 128 -7.12 19.63 2.32
C SER A 128 -8.16 19.46 1.22
N TYR A 129 -7.79 18.83 0.12
CA TYR A 129 -8.67 18.65 -1.03
C TYR A 129 -9.87 17.76 -0.67
N SER A 130 -11.07 18.24 -1.02
CA SER A 130 -12.33 17.60 -0.58
C SER A 130 -12.59 16.22 -1.19
N ARG A 131 -11.98 15.92 -2.35
CA ARG A 131 -12.11 14.63 -3.04
C ARG A 131 -10.91 13.67 -2.80
N ASP A 132 -9.97 14.07 -1.97
CA ASP A 132 -8.90 13.17 -1.51
C ASP A 132 -9.49 12.11 -0.56
N PRO A 133 -9.48 10.81 -0.91
CA PRO A 133 -9.98 9.74 -0.06
C PRO A 133 -9.33 9.71 1.33
N ARG A 134 -8.04 10.06 1.41
CA ARG A 134 -7.33 10.15 2.69
C ARG A 134 -7.86 11.27 3.57
N ASN A 135 -8.18 12.41 2.99
CA ASN A 135 -8.84 13.51 3.70
C ASN A 135 -10.23 13.12 4.23
N ILE A 136 -11.00 12.33 3.46
CA ILE A 136 -12.28 11.81 3.93
C ILE A 136 -12.11 10.88 5.14
N ALA A 137 -11.10 10.01 5.14
CA ALA A 137 -10.79 9.16 6.28
C ALA A 137 -10.40 9.98 7.53
N LYS A 138 -9.56 10.99 7.38
CA LYS A 138 -9.19 11.92 8.47
C LYS A 138 -10.42 12.64 9.06
N LYS A 139 -11.31 13.13 8.21
CA LYS A 139 -12.58 13.75 8.64
C LYS A 139 -13.47 12.76 9.40
N ALA A 140 -13.51 11.50 8.99
CA ALA A 140 -14.28 10.48 9.68
C ALA A 140 -13.74 10.20 11.10
N GLU A 141 -12.42 10.17 11.26
CA GLU A 141 -11.78 10.06 12.58
C GLU A 141 -12.05 11.28 13.47
N GLU A 142 -11.93 12.48 12.93
CA GLU A 142 -12.26 13.71 13.65
C GLU A 142 -13.74 13.74 14.06
N TYR A 143 -14.62 13.31 13.19
CA TYR A 143 -16.05 13.19 13.50
C TYR A 143 -16.29 12.19 14.62
N LEU A 144 -15.68 11.00 14.58
CA LEU A 144 -15.76 10.01 15.64
C LEU A 144 -15.38 10.62 17.00
N LYS A 145 -14.23 11.29 17.07
CA LYS A 145 -13.76 11.99 18.28
C LYS A 145 -14.75 13.04 18.76
N SER A 146 -15.34 13.82 17.85
CA SER A 146 -16.29 14.88 18.16
C SER A 146 -17.61 14.36 18.76
N THR A 147 -17.99 13.11 18.48
CA THR A 147 -19.21 12.50 19.01
C THR A 147 -19.09 12.11 20.48
N GLY A 148 -17.86 11.96 20.99
CA GLY A 148 -17.60 11.44 22.34
C GLY A 148 -17.92 9.95 22.52
N ILE A 149 -18.28 9.22 21.45
CA ILE A 149 -18.53 7.77 21.48
C ILE A 149 -17.22 6.99 21.52
N GLY A 150 -16.21 7.47 20.80
CA GLY A 150 -14.88 6.87 20.74
C GLY A 150 -13.87 7.88 20.19
N ASP A 151 -12.60 7.66 20.48
CA ASP A 151 -11.47 8.47 20.00
C ASP A 151 -10.61 7.72 18.99
N THR A 152 -10.81 6.42 18.88
CA THR A 152 -10.02 5.52 18.03
C THR A 152 -10.92 4.48 17.37
N SER A 153 -10.66 4.16 16.10
CA SER A 153 -11.26 3.04 15.39
C SER A 153 -10.20 2.04 14.97
N PHE A 154 -10.49 0.75 15.14
CA PHE A 154 -9.61 -0.33 14.70
C PHE A 154 -10.20 -1.01 13.47
N TRP A 155 -9.37 -1.19 12.46
CA TRP A 155 -9.75 -1.80 11.18
C TRP A 155 -8.92 -3.03 10.93
N GLY A 156 -9.57 -4.13 10.56
CA GLY A 156 -8.93 -5.39 10.20
C GLY A 156 -9.23 -5.72 8.74
N PRO A 157 -8.48 -5.16 7.77
CA PRO A 157 -8.71 -5.47 6.36
C PRO A 157 -8.34 -6.92 6.07
N GLU A 158 -9.19 -7.61 5.29
CA GLU A 158 -8.94 -8.93 4.73
C GLU A 158 -8.70 -8.76 3.23
N VAL A 159 -7.41 -8.73 2.85
CA VAL A 159 -7.04 -8.54 1.44
C VAL A 159 -7.00 -9.88 0.74
N GLU A 160 -7.90 -10.05 -0.24
CA GLU A 160 -7.96 -11.25 -1.08
C GLU A 160 -7.47 -10.94 -2.49
N PHE A 161 -6.71 -11.86 -3.08
CA PHE A 161 -6.20 -11.73 -4.44
C PHE A 161 -6.04 -13.09 -5.12
N PHE A 162 -6.02 -13.06 -6.45
CA PHE A 162 -5.71 -14.23 -7.29
C PHE A 162 -4.33 -14.07 -7.91
N ILE A 163 -3.66 -15.20 -8.09
CA ILE A 163 -2.39 -15.27 -8.81
C ILE A 163 -2.65 -15.94 -10.16
N PHE A 164 -2.30 -15.24 -11.24
CA PHE A 164 -2.45 -15.75 -12.60
C PHE A 164 -1.09 -15.82 -13.30
N ASP A 165 -0.89 -16.87 -14.09
CA ASP A 165 0.25 -17.00 -14.99
C ASP A 165 -0.01 -16.29 -16.32
N SER A 166 -1.28 -16.16 -16.71
CA SER A 166 -1.69 -15.45 -17.92
C SER A 166 -3.03 -14.76 -17.75
N VAL A 167 -3.11 -13.52 -18.20
CA VAL A 167 -4.34 -12.74 -18.31
C VAL A 167 -4.46 -12.17 -19.70
N GLN A 168 -5.59 -12.46 -20.36
CA GLN A 168 -5.93 -11.93 -21.68
C GLN A 168 -7.32 -11.31 -21.60
N PHE A 169 -7.48 -10.10 -22.11
CA PHE A 169 -8.77 -9.44 -22.18
C PHE A 169 -8.84 -8.48 -23.37
N ASP A 170 -10.06 -8.25 -23.86
CA ASP A 170 -10.32 -7.24 -24.87
C ASP A 170 -11.75 -6.73 -24.74
N TYR A 171 -11.97 -5.46 -25.08
CA TYR A 171 -13.26 -4.78 -25.01
C TYR A 171 -13.49 -3.94 -26.26
N GLY A 172 -14.66 -4.14 -26.86
CA GLY A 172 -15.20 -3.25 -27.88
C GLY A 172 -16.57 -2.71 -27.46
N SER A 173 -17.14 -1.81 -28.24
CA SER A 173 -18.46 -1.27 -27.95
C SER A 173 -19.59 -2.31 -28.01
N ASN A 174 -19.34 -3.45 -28.61
CA ASN A 174 -20.32 -4.53 -28.83
C ASN A 174 -19.83 -5.91 -28.38
N PHE A 175 -18.65 -6.01 -27.75
CA PHE A 175 -18.13 -7.29 -27.24
C PHE A 175 -17.25 -7.08 -26.00
N GLY A 176 -17.09 -8.13 -25.21
CA GLY A 176 -16.11 -8.24 -24.14
C GLY A 176 -15.59 -9.66 -24.05
N PHE A 177 -14.30 -9.81 -23.78
CA PHE A 177 -13.64 -11.09 -23.65
C PHE A 177 -12.63 -11.03 -22.52
N HIS A 178 -12.53 -12.11 -21.73
CA HIS A 178 -11.42 -12.34 -20.82
C HIS A 178 -11.06 -13.83 -20.78
N LYS A 179 -9.78 -14.11 -20.58
CA LYS A 179 -9.27 -15.45 -20.29
C LYS A 179 -8.16 -15.31 -19.28
N VAL A 180 -8.25 -16.07 -18.22
CA VAL A 180 -7.18 -16.18 -17.20
C VAL A 180 -6.70 -17.62 -17.16
N ASP A 181 -5.42 -17.81 -16.87
CA ASP A 181 -4.84 -19.13 -16.63
C ASP A 181 -3.91 -19.07 -15.42
N SER A 182 -3.83 -20.16 -14.68
CA SER A 182 -2.98 -20.33 -13.53
C SER A 182 -2.67 -21.80 -13.34
N ASP A 183 -1.44 -22.11 -13.02
CA ASP A 183 -1.03 -23.46 -12.66
C ASP A 183 -1.78 -24.01 -11.45
N GLU A 184 -2.32 -23.12 -10.62
CA GLU A 184 -3.18 -23.47 -9.48
C GLU A 184 -4.68 -23.51 -9.82
N GLY A 185 -5.06 -23.19 -11.06
CA GLY A 185 -6.44 -23.23 -11.50
C GLY A 185 -7.02 -24.64 -11.42
N ILE A 186 -8.24 -24.75 -10.87
CA ILE A 186 -8.93 -26.05 -10.76
C ILE A 186 -9.10 -26.72 -12.12
N TRP A 187 -9.22 -25.94 -13.19
CA TRP A 187 -9.32 -26.43 -14.57
C TRP A 187 -8.04 -27.12 -15.06
N ASN A 188 -6.90 -26.90 -14.38
CA ASN A 188 -5.63 -27.59 -14.59
C ASN A 188 -5.47 -28.83 -13.70
N SER A 189 -6.45 -29.18 -12.90
CA SER A 189 -6.42 -30.35 -12.01
C SER A 189 -6.43 -31.64 -12.84
N GLY A 190 -5.42 -32.47 -12.65
CA GLY A 190 -5.29 -33.74 -13.38
C GLY A 190 -4.83 -33.61 -14.83
N GLU A 191 -4.71 -32.41 -15.37
CA GLU A 191 -4.25 -32.20 -16.75
C GLU A 191 -2.75 -32.46 -16.89
N PRO A 192 -2.31 -33.20 -17.93
CA PRO A 192 -0.91 -33.39 -18.21
C PRO A 192 -0.29 -32.11 -18.77
N TYR A 193 0.95 -31.84 -18.43
CA TYR A 193 1.78 -30.79 -19.04
C TYR A 193 3.20 -31.25 -19.28
N MET A 194 3.93 -30.53 -20.13
CA MET A 194 5.32 -30.84 -20.46
C MET A 194 6.26 -30.09 -19.55
N LEU A 195 7.18 -30.80 -18.91
CA LEU A 195 8.29 -30.24 -18.19
C LEU A 195 9.56 -30.97 -18.59
N ASP A 196 10.58 -30.23 -19.04
CA ASP A 196 11.87 -30.77 -19.50
C ASP A 196 11.77 -31.92 -20.54
N GLY A 197 10.75 -31.86 -21.39
CA GLY A 197 10.48 -32.88 -22.41
C GLY A 197 9.67 -34.07 -21.91
N GLU A 198 9.29 -34.12 -20.64
CA GLU A 198 8.43 -35.14 -20.06
C GLU A 198 7.00 -34.63 -19.85
N THR A 199 6.02 -35.49 -20.06
CA THR A 199 4.61 -35.20 -19.75
C THR A 199 4.35 -35.58 -18.32
N ILE A 200 4.03 -34.61 -17.47
CA ILE A 200 3.67 -34.82 -16.08
C ILE A 200 2.27 -34.32 -15.80
N ASN A 201 1.70 -34.80 -14.69
CA ASN A 201 0.37 -34.39 -14.23
C ASN A 201 0.52 -33.38 -13.09
N LYS A 202 -0.22 -32.25 -13.18
CA LYS A 202 -0.19 -31.20 -12.15
C LYS A 202 -0.86 -31.63 -10.83
N GLY A 203 -1.52 -32.77 -10.80
CA GLY A 203 -2.19 -33.27 -9.62
C GLY A 203 -3.48 -32.52 -9.26
N TYR A 204 -3.89 -32.67 -8.02
CA TYR A 204 -5.08 -32.01 -7.46
C TYR A 204 -4.82 -30.51 -7.22
N ARG A 205 -5.82 -29.70 -7.54
CA ARG A 205 -5.83 -28.26 -7.26
C ARG A 205 -7.00 -27.90 -6.34
N PRO A 206 -6.83 -26.93 -5.43
CA PRO A 206 -7.91 -26.47 -4.56
C PRO A 206 -9.09 -25.94 -5.36
N ARG A 207 -10.30 -26.11 -4.83
CA ARG A 207 -11.51 -25.53 -5.38
C ARG A 207 -11.57 -24.03 -5.11
N HIS A 208 -12.50 -23.34 -5.77
CA HIS A 208 -12.82 -21.96 -5.44
C HIS A 208 -13.14 -21.81 -3.95
N LYS A 209 -12.66 -20.72 -3.34
CA LYS A 209 -12.77 -20.41 -1.90
C LYS A 209 -12.03 -21.40 -0.99
N GLU A 210 -11.13 -22.18 -1.53
CA GLU A 210 -10.15 -22.99 -0.79
C GLU A 210 -8.75 -22.53 -1.23
N GLY A 211 -7.73 -22.80 -0.46
CA GLY A 211 -6.37 -22.63 -0.97
C GLY A 211 -5.35 -22.12 0.03
N TYR A 212 -5.70 -21.28 1.01
CA TYR A 212 -4.73 -20.81 2.00
C TYR A 212 -4.66 -21.68 3.26
N PHE A 213 -5.70 -22.42 3.58
CA PHE A 213 -5.77 -23.28 4.76
C PHE A 213 -5.05 -24.63 4.58
N PRO A 214 -5.08 -25.28 3.42
CA PRO A 214 -4.31 -26.50 3.19
C PRO A 214 -2.81 -26.25 3.33
N ALA A 215 -2.11 -27.20 3.91
CA ALA A 215 -0.65 -27.16 3.98
C ALA A 215 -0.01 -27.57 2.64
N SER A 216 1.26 -27.24 2.46
CA SER A 216 2.08 -27.73 1.34
C SER A 216 2.07 -29.28 1.29
N PRO A 217 2.03 -29.92 0.11
CA PRO A 217 2.21 -29.35 -1.23
C PRO A 217 0.93 -28.84 -1.90
N THR A 218 -0.24 -28.96 -1.25
CA THR A 218 -1.51 -28.46 -1.81
C THR A 218 -1.52 -26.93 -1.87
N ASP A 219 -1.06 -26.26 -0.82
CA ASP A 219 -0.79 -24.83 -0.84
C ASP A 219 0.61 -24.56 -1.42
N THR A 220 0.71 -23.91 -2.54
CA THR A 220 1.96 -23.51 -3.18
C THR A 220 2.30 -22.03 -2.93
N GLY A 221 1.40 -21.26 -2.32
CA GLY A 221 1.54 -19.82 -2.10
C GLY A 221 2.08 -19.43 -0.72
N GLN A 222 2.44 -20.39 0.16
CA GLN A 222 2.87 -20.09 1.53
C GLN A 222 4.12 -19.20 1.58
N ASP A 223 5.13 -19.50 0.75
CA ASP A 223 6.37 -18.71 0.74
C ASP A 223 6.12 -17.28 0.23
N LEU A 224 5.27 -17.12 -0.80
CA LEU A 224 4.89 -15.82 -1.30
C LEU A 224 4.19 -14.97 -0.21
N ARG A 225 3.19 -15.54 0.47
CA ARG A 225 2.51 -14.84 1.57
C ARG A 225 3.46 -14.50 2.71
N SER A 226 4.39 -15.40 3.03
CA SER A 226 5.41 -15.17 4.05
C SER A 226 6.36 -14.04 3.66
N GLU A 227 6.73 -13.93 2.39
CA GLU A 227 7.55 -12.84 1.89
C GLU A 227 6.80 -11.50 1.95
N MET A 228 5.54 -11.47 1.55
CA MET A 228 4.68 -10.28 1.68
C MET A 228 4.57 -9.77 3.12
N VAL A 229 4.55 -10.67 4.10
CA VAL A 229 4.50 -10.29 5.54
C VAL A 229 5.83 -9.74 6.04
N ARG A 230 6.96 -10.20 5.46
CA ARG A 230 8.30 -9.72 5.86
C ARG A 230 8.66 -8.38 5.22
N SER A 231 8.02 -8.01 4.12
CA SER A 231 8.21 -6.74 3.40
C SER A 231 7.50 -5.59 4.10
#